data_827ffb4062c85a34d32a6337f44eb2fa
#
_entry.id   827ffb4062c85a34d32a6337f44eb2fa
#
_cell.length_a   1.000
_cell.length_b   1.000
_cell.length_c   1.000
_cell.angle_alpha   90.00
_cell.angle_beta   90.00
_cell.angle_gamma   90.00
#
_symmetry.space_group_name_H-M   'P 1'
#
loop_
_entity.id
_entity.type
_entity.pdbx_description
1 polymer ?
#
loop_
_entity_poly.entity_id
_entity_poly.type
_entity_poly.pdbx_seq_one_letter_code
_entity_poly.pdbx_strand_id
1 'polypeptide(L)'
;FFERWGFFVPISMKVNQYATYNYIVTDAMIKETKEFMKQFPAPKHAFYYLEDRKKGDPGLDTTPPDVGYFTQFAEDMKITKQITYTISGHQVNVQNGEQAVAFEIKENDNLKYFGTSFQFEIPNTISPDRVKLYAVQADGVRIEMTRK
;
A
#
# COMPACT_ATOMS: atom_id res chain seq x y z
N PHE A 1 -2.55 4.67 5.38
CA PHE A 1 -1.98 3.40 5.85
C PHE A 1 -2.99 2.65 6.73
N PHE A 2 -3.27 3.11 7.94
CA PHE A 2 -4.10 2.40 8.91
C PHE A 2 -5.52 2.06 8.42
N GLU A 3 -6.17 2.95 7.67
CA GLU A 3 -7.48 2.68 7.08
C GLU A 3 -7.45 1.54 6.06
N ARG A 4 -6.40 1.49 5.22
CA ARG A 4 -6.22 0.44 4.21
C ARG A 4 -5.93 -0.93 4.82
N TRP A 5 -5.32 -0.96 5.99
CA TRP A 5 -5.03 -2.19 6.71
C TRP A 5 -6.16 -2.63 7.66
N GLY A 6 -7.28 -1.92 7.65
CA GLY A 6 -8.46 -2.28 8.44
C GLY A 6 -8.34 -2.00 9.94
N PHE A 7 -7.38 -1.17 10.36
CA PHE A 7 -7.24 -0.82 11.78
C PHE A 7 -8.40 0.04 12.31
N PHE A 8 -9.09 0.75 11.42
CA PHE A 8 -10.22 1.61 11.77
C PHE A 8 -11.55 0.97 11.37
N VAL A 9 -11.71 -0.30 11.67
CA VAL A 9 -12.96 -1.03 11.46
C VAL A 9 -13.57 -1.33 12.83
N PRO A 10 -14.83 -0.92 13.10
CA PRO A 10 -15.53 -1.33 14.30
C PRO A 10 -15.62 -2.85 14.36
N ILE A 11 -15.21 -3.43 15.46
CA ILE A 11 -15.23 -4.88 15.65
C ILE A 11 -15.55 -5.22 17.10
N SER A 12 -16.28 -6.30 17.30
CA SER A 12 -16.46 -6.92 18.61
C SER A 12 -16.26 -8.42 18.44
N MET A 13 -15.21 -8.94 19.02
CA MET A 13 -14.88 -10.36 18.93
C MET A 13 -14.26 -10.89 20.21
N LYS A 14 -14.44 -12.18 20.44
CA LYS A 14 -13.80 -12.91 21.52
C LYS A 14 -12.60 -13.65 20.94
N VAL A 15 -11.43 -13.39 21.49
CA VAL A 15 -10.18 -14.02 21.07
C VAL A 15 -9.73 -14.97 22.18
N ASN A 16 -9.52 -16.24 21.83
CA ASN A 16 -8.97 -17.27 22.71
C ASN A 16 -7.55 -17.59 22.26
N GLN A 17 -6.59 -16.88 22.83
CA GLN A 17 -5.17 -17.14 22.60
C GLN A 17 -4.43 -16.90 23.92
N TYR A 18 -3.83 -17.91 24.51
CA TYR A 18 -3.25 -17.92 25.85
C TYR A 18 -4.23 -17.63 27.00
N ALA A 19 -5.21 -16.75 26.78
CA ALA A 19 -6.35 -16.45 27.63
C ALA A 19 -7.52 -15.97 26.77
N THR A 20 -8.68 -15.77 27.40
CA THR A 20 -9.86 -15.25 26.71
C THR A 20 -9.90 -13.73 26.84
N TYR A 21 -9.92 -13.02 25.72
CA TYR A 21 -10.03 -11.57 25.65
C TYR A 21 -11.28 -11.16 24.86
N ASN A 22 -11.95 -10.14 25.33
CA ASN A 22 -12.96 -9.42 24.55
C ASN A 22 -12.27 -8.28 23.82
N TYR A 23 -12.14 -8.37 22.53
CA TYR A 23 -11.57 -7.33 21.67
C TYR A 23 -12.69 -6.49 21.09
N ILE A 24 -12.78 -5.24 21.50
CA ILE A 24 -13.85 -4.34 21.08
C ILE A 24 -13.21 -3.04 20.58
N VAL A 25 -13.51 -2.68 19.34
CA VAL A 25 -13.19 -1.40 18.74
C VAL A 25 -14.51 -0.77 18.31
N THR A 26 -14.80 0.40 18.87
CA THR A 26 -16.04 1.15 18.58
C THR A 26 -15.78 2.31 17.65
N ASP A 27 -16.83 2.81 16.97
CA ASP A 27 -16.75 4.05 16.19
C ASP A 27 -16.27 5.24 17.02
N ALA A 28 -16.64 5.30 18.29
CA ALA A 28 -16.20 6.35 19.21
C ALA A 28 -14.67 6.30 19.42
N MET A 29 -14.11 5.10 19.66
CA MET A 29 -12.66 4.91 19.83
C MET A 29 -11.92 5.24 18.54
N ILE A 30 -12.45 4.86 17.38
CA ILE A 30 -11.87 5.18 16.08
C ILE A 30 -11.84 6.72 15.88
N LYS A 31 -12.95 7.38 16.17
CA LYS A 31 -13.06 8.85 16.05
C LYS A 31 -12.05 9.55 16.97
N GLU A 32 -11.98 9.14 18.23
CA GLU A 32 -11.04 9.69 19.22
C GLU A 32 -9.59 9.50 18.74
N THR A 33 -9.24 8.32 18.27
CA THR A 33 -7.91 8.02 17.74
C THR A 33 -7.58 8.90 16.55
N LYS A 34 -8.50 9.08 15.61
CA LYS A 34 -8.31 9.95 14.44
C LYS A 34 -8.12 11.42 14.83
N GLU A 35 -8.86 11.92 15.84
CA GLU A 35 -8.68 13.27 16.35
C GLU A 35 -7.31 13.43 17.04
N PHE A 36 -6.90 12.44 17.83
CA PHE A 36 -5.57 12.43 18.43
C PHE A 36 -4.45 12.45 17.38
N MET A 37 -4.60 11.68 16.30
CA MET A 37 -3.62 11.64 15.21
C MET A 37 -3.44 12.98 14.50
N LYS A 38 -4.45 13.85 14.47
CA LYS A 38 -4.34 15.20 13.87
C LYS A 38 -3.36 16.12 14.59
N GLN A 39 -2.99 15.81 15.83
CA GLN A 39 -1.98 16.56 16.58
C GLN A 39 -0.57 16.37 16.06
N PHE A 40 -0.34 15.33 15.25
CA PHE A 40 0.95 15.02 14.68
C PHE A 40 1.04 15.59 13.27
N PRO A 41 2.15 16.23 12.92
CA PRO A 41 2.34 16.73 11.56
C PRO A 41 2.40 15.56 10.57
N ALA A 42 1.88 15.79 9.38
CA ALA A 42 2.08 14.84 8.28
C ALA A 42 3.58 14.72 7.96
N PRO A 43 4.06 13.54 7.57
CA PRO A 43 5.43 13.37 7.11
C PRO A 43 5.78 14.36 5.99
N LYS A 44 6.95 14.98 6.07
CA LYS A 44 7.40 15.95 5.06
C LYS A 44 7.91 15.30 3.78
N HIS A 45 8.10 14.01 3.78
CA HIS A 45 8.65 13.22 2.66
C HIS A 45 7.77 12.02 2.38
N ALA A 46 7.93 11.45 1.19
CA ALA A 46 7.25 10.23 0.81
C ALA A 46 7.63 9.08 1.76
N PHE A 47 6.68 8.16 1.94
CA PHE A 47 6.92 6.96 2.70
C PHE A 47 7.85 6.04 1.90
N TYR A 48 9.00 5.73 2.45
CA TYR A 48 9.92 4.76 1.86
C TYR A 48 9.58 3.35 2.31
N TYR A 49 9.97 2.39 1.50
CA TYR A 49 9.56 0.99 1.59
C TYR A 49 9.83 0.33 2.95
N LEU A 50 10.98 0.60 3.55
CA LEU A 50 11.36 0.02 4.84
C LEU A 50 11.81 1.07 5.85
N GLU A 51 12.55 2.06 5.39
CA GLU A 51 13.27 3.01 6.22
C GLU A 51 13.47 4.30 5.43
N ASP A 52 13.23 5.43 6.05
CA ASP A 52 13.42 6.74 5.43
C ASP A 52 14.73 7.43 5.83
N ARG A 53 15.53 6.77 6.68
CA ARG A 53 16.85 7.27 7.04
C ARG A 53 17.82 7.12 5.88
N LYS A 54 18.68 8.14 5.74
CA LYS A 54 19.74 8.14 4.73
C LYS A 54 21.04 7.61 5.31
N LYS A 55 21.90 7.09 4.45
CA LYS A 55 23.26 6.72 4.85
C LYS A 55 23.95 7.92 5.49
N GLY A 56 24.49 7.74 6.71
CA GLY A 56 25.12 8.78 7.50
C GLY A 56 24.21 9.44 8.55
N ASP A 57 22.94 9.06 8.64
CA ASP A 57 22.06 9.50 9.70
C ASP A 57 22.48 8.88 11.04
N PRO A 58 22.32 9.60 12.18
CA PRO A 58 22.67 9.07 13.48
C PRO A 58 22.00 7.73 13.77
N GLY A 59 22.79 6.75 14.19
CA GLY A 59 22.32 5.39 14.49
C GLY A 59 22.34 4.44 13.30
N LEU A 60 22.62 4.89 12.09
CA LEU A 60 22.71 4.00 10.93
C LEU A 60 24.00 3.15 10.97
N ASP A 61 25.04 3.62 11.63
CA ASP A 61 26.32 2.87 11.79
C ASP A 61 26.17 1.59 12.59
N THR A 62 25.11 1.51 13.41
CA THR A 62 24.77 0.29 14.18
C THR A 62 23.71 -0.55 13.48
N THR A 63 23.21 -0.09 12.35
CA THR A 63 22.16 -0.77 11.56
C THR A 63 22.86 -1.74 10.59
N PRO A 64 22.31 -2.92 10.36
CA PRO A 64 22.82 -3.82 9.34
C PRO A 64 22.97 -3.09 8.00
N PRO A 65 24.02 -3.35 7.22
CA PRO A 65 24.23 -2.73 5.90
C PRO A 65 23.02 -2.79 4.99
N ASP A 66 22.20 -3.79 5.18
CA ASP A 66 20.98 -4.08 4.42
C ASP A 66 19.94 -2.97 4.50
N VAL A 67 19.82 -2.28 5.64
CA VAL A 67 18.82 -1.19 5.80
C VAL A 67 19.19 0.00 4.92
N GLY A 68 20.48 0.38 4.89
CA GLY A 68 20.95 1.43 3.99
C GLY A 68 20.78 1.05 2.51
N TYR A 69 21.00 -0.23 2.19
CA TYR A 69 20.78 -0.76 0.85
C TYR A 69 19.31 -0.65 0.43
N PHE A 70 18.39 -1.06 1.30
CA PHE A 70 16.95 -1.01 0.99
C PHE A 70 16.44 0.43 0.83
N THR A 71 16.93 1.38 1.61
CA THR A 71 16.60 2.80 1.45
C THR A 71 17.05 3.31 0.09
N GLN A 72 18.30 3.05 -0.29
CA GLN A 72 18.82 3.41 -1.60
C GLN A 72 18.07 2.70 -2.73
N PHE A 73 17.80 1.42 -2.56
CA PHE A 73 17.04 0.63 -3.53
C PHE A 73 15.63 1.20 -3.76
N ALA A 74 14.95 1.64 -2.70
CA ALA A 74 13.64 2.26 -2.83
C ALA A 74 13.69 3.60 -3.58
N GLU A 75 14.75 4.40 -3.39
CA GLU A 75 14.97 5.64 -4.15
C GLU A 75 15.27 5.37 -5.63
N ASP A 76 16.02 4.30 -5.92
CA ASP A 76 16.40 3.91 -7.28
C ASP A 76 15.26 3.19 -8.02
N MET A 77 14.28 2.64 -7.30
CA MET A 77 13.13 1.94 -7.89
C MET A 77 12.07 2.91 -8.42
N LYS A 78 12.47 3.84 -9.25
CA LYS A 78 11.52 4.69 -9.98
C LYS A 78 11.02 3.98 -11.22
N ILE A 79 9.72 4.07 -11.44
CA ILE A 79 9.09 3.53 -12.65
C ILE A 79 9.47 4.46 -13.81
N THR A 80 10.38 4.00 -14.66
CA THR A 80 10.91 4.75 -15.81
C THR A 80 10.30 4.30 -17.14
N LYS A 81 9.68 3.10 -17.16
CA LYS A 81 9.04 2.53 -18.35
C LYS A 81 7.53 2.55 -18.18
N GLN A 82 6.83 2.71 -19.28
CA GLN A 82 5.38 2.59 -19.28
C GLN A 82 4.98 1.16 -18.91
N ILE A 83 4.23 1.04 -17.83
CA ILE A 83 3.65 -0.23 -17.42
C ILE A 83 2.34 -0.42 -18.17
N THR A 84 2.18 -1.59 -18.75
CA THR A 84 1.00 -1.94 -19.53
C THR A 84 0.32 -3.18 -18.95
N TYR A 85 -0.94 -3.36 -19.30
CA TYR A 85 -1.70 -4.55 -18.90
C TYR A 85 -2.65 -5.01 -19.99
N THR A 86 -3.03 -6.26 -19.92
CA THR A 86 -4.11 -6.85 -20.67
C THR A 86 -5.20 -7.36 -19.75
N ILE A 87 -6.45 -7.36 -20.22
CA ILE A 87 -7.58 -7.96 -19.49
C ILE A 87 -8.20 -9.04 -20.37
N SER A 88 -8.39 -10.23 -19.80
CA SER A 88 -9.14 -11.32 -20.39
C SER A 88 -10.24 -11.75 -19.40
N GLY A 89 -11.51 -11.43 -19.72
CA GLY A 89 -12.59 -11.52 -18.74
C GLY A 89 -12.32 -10.58 -17.57
N HIS A 90 -12.12 -11.13 -16.38
CA HIS A 90 -11.72 -10.37 -15.18
C HIS A 90 -10.24 -10.51 -14.84
N GLN A 91 -9.50 -11.36 -15.55
CA GLN A 91 -8.08 -11.58 -15.31
C GLN A 91 -7.23 -10.45 -15.87
N VAL A 92 -6.43 -9.83 -15.04
CA VAL A 92 -5.42 -8.81 -15.41
C VAL A 92 -4.05 -9.47 -15.48
N ASN A 93 -3.28 -9.13 -16.53
CA ASN A 93 -1.88 -9.51 -16.67
C ASN A 93 -1.06 -8.24 -16.90
N VAL A 94 -0.14 -7.95 -15.98
CA VAL A 94 0.73 -6.78 -16.01
C VAL A 94 2.02 -7.09 -16.75
N GLN A 95 2.51 -6.12 -17.52
CA GLN A 95 3.77 -6.18 -18.27
C GLN A 95 4.63 -4.97 -17.93
N ASN A 96 5.94 -5.16 -17.83
CA ASN A 96 6.95 -4.15 -17.49
C ASN A 96 6.72 -3.55 -16.06
N GLY A 97 6.22 -4.35 -15.13
CA GLY A 97 5.88 -3.90 -13.78
C GLY A 97 6.98 -4.13 -12.73
N GLU A 98 8.20 -4.50 -13.13
CA GLU A 98 9.28 -4.92 -12.23
C GLU A 98 9.72 -3.82 -11.25
N GLN A 99 9.50 -2.56 -11.61
CA GLN A 99 9.82 -1.39 -10.77
C GLN A 99 8.63 -0.95 -9.87
N ALA A 100 7.48 -1.62 -9.97
CA ALA A 100 6.34 -1.36 -9.10
C ALA A 100 6.43 -2.21 -7.83
N VAL A 101 6.14 -1.63 -6.69
CA VAL A 101 6.06 -2.36 -5.42
C VAL A 101 4.67 -2.93 -5.17
N ALA A 102 3.66 -2.42 -5.86
CA ALA A 102 2.29 -2.93 -5.80
C ALA A 102 1.46 -2.45 -7.00
N PHE A 103 0.27 -3.04 -7.14
CA PHE A 103 -0.75 -2.66 -8.12
C PHE A 103 -2.07 -2.38 -7.42
N GLU A 104 -2.77 -1.36 -7.89
CA GLU A 104 -4.09 -0.96 -7.38
C GLU A 104 -5.13 -1.01 -8.51
N ILE A 105 -6.35 -1.44 -8.16
CA ILE A 105 -7.54 -1.20 -8.99
C ILE A 105 -8.40 -0.16 -8.30
N LYS A 106 -8.83 0.86 -9.02
CA LYS A 106 -9.78 1.85 -8.56
C LYS A 106 -11.00 1.92 -9.46
N GLU A 107 -12.18 2.07 -8.85
CA GLU A 107 -13.43 2.42 -9.52
C GLU A 107 -13.95 3.71 -8.89
N ASN A 108 -14.16 4.76 -9.70
CA ASN A 108 -14.57 6.09 -9.22
C ASN A 108 -13.70 6.59 -8.06
N ASP A 109 -12.37 6.47 -8.20
CA ASP A 109 -11.34 6.79 -7.20
C ASP A 109 -11.35 5.94 -5.92
N ASN A 110 -12.28 5.02 -5.76
CA ASN A 110 -12.31 4.08 -4.65
C ASN A 110 -11.42 2.87 -4.92
N LEU A 111 -10.54 2.57 -3.97
CA LEU A 111 -9.69 1.39 -4.04
C LEU A 111 -10.54 0.12 -3.95
N LYS A 112 -10.37 -0.78 -4.90
CA LYS A 112 -11.07 -2.07 -5.00
C LYS A 112 -10.14 -3.28 -4.86
N TYR A 113 -8.87 -3.10 -5.17
CA TYR A 113 -7.84 -4.13 -5.07
C TYR A 113 -6.50 -3.48 -4.77
N PHE A 114 -5.69 -4.18 -3.99
CA PHE A 114 -4.28 -3.88 -3.75
C PHE A 114 -3.51 -5.20 -3.66
N GLY A 115 -2.43 -5.33 -4.40
CA GLY A 115 -1.61 -6.54 -4.40
C GLY A 115 -0.27 -6.34 -5.08
N THR A 116 0.59 -7.35 -4.98
CA THR A 116 1.95 -7.34 -5.53
C THR A 116 2.11 -8.29 -6.73
N SER A 117 1.08 -9.08 -7.04
CA SER A 117 1.11 -10.03 -8.14
C SER A 117 1.00 -9.33 -9.50
N PHE A 118 1.75 -9.80 -10.49
CA PHE A 118 1.61 -9.38 -11.89
C PHE A 118 0.35 -9.95 -12.56
N GLN A 119 -0.28 -10.91 -11.92
CA GLN A 119 -1.55 -11.49 -12.34
C GLN A 119 -2.54 -11.41 -11.18
N PHE A 120 -3.70 -10.80 -11.42
CA PHE A 120 -4.74 -10.66 -10.43
C PHE A 120 -6.11 -10.51 -11.09
N GLU A 121 -7.17 -10.61 -10.30
CA GLU A 121 -8.54 -10.53 -10.80
C GLU A 121 -9.21 -9.22 -10.40
N ILE A 122 -9.94 -8.63 -11.34
CA ILE A 122 -10.91 -7.57 -11.04
C ILE A 122 -12.08 -8.25 -10.32
N PRO A 123 -12.53 -7.74 -9.16
CA PRO A 123 -13.69 -8.32 -8.47
C PRO A 123 -14.90 -8.46 -9.40
N ASN A 124 -15.56 -9.61 -9.38
CA ASN A 124 -16.68 -9.94 -10.27
C ASN A 124 -17.88 -8.98 -10.15
N THR A 125 -17.94 -8.18 -9.09
CA THR A 125 -18.95 -7.15 -8.87
C THR A 125 -18.67 -5.84 -9.63
N ILE A 126 -17.53 -5.75 -10.33
CA ILE A 126 -17.07 -4.54 -11.00
C ILE A 126 -16.83 -4.84 -12.47
N SER A 127 -17.34 -3.96 -13.35
CA SER A 127 -17.06 -4.06 -14.79
C SER A 127 -15.61 -3.69 -15.10
N PRO A 128 -14.88 -4.51 -15.87
CA PRO A 128 -13.50 -4.21 -16.29
C PRO A 128 -13.32 -2.90 -17.05
N ASP A 129 -14.38 -2.37 -17.66
CA ASP A 129 -14.31 -1.13 -18.43
C ASP A 129 -14.50 0.13 -17.54
N ARG A 130 -14.81 -0.06 -16.25
CA ARG A 130 -15.06 1.04 -15.30
C ARG A 130 -13.89 1.24 -14.32
N VAL A 131 -12.84 0.48 -14.48
CA VAL A 131 -11.70 0.54 -13.55
C VAL A 131 -10.49 1.23 -14.17
N LYS A 132 -9.73 1.88 -13.31
CA LYS A 132 -8.37 2.35 -13.58
C LYS A 132 -7.38 1.53 -12.79
N LEU A 133 -6.30 1.15 -13.42
CA LEU A 133 -5.23 0.38 -12.81
C LEU A 133 -4.01 1.26 -12.61
N TYR A 134 -3.41 1.15 -11.43
CA TYR A 134 -2.24 1.93 -11.06
C TYR A 134 -1.11 1.01 -10.60
N ALA A 135 0.10 1.33 -11.00
CA ALA A 135 1.32 0.84 -10.40
C ALA A 135 1.77 1.78 -9.30
N VAL A 136 2.15 1.25 -8.16
CA VAL A 136 2.64 2.00 -7.01
C VAL A 136 4.15 1.94 -6.99
N GLN A 137 4.79 3.08 -7.03
CA GLN A 137 6.24 3.24 -6.91
C GLN A 137 6.67 3.13 -5.44
N ALA A 138 7.93 2.86 -5.17
CA ALA A 138 8.46 2.69 -3.82
C ALA A 138 8.24 3.92 -2.90
N ASP A 139 8.24 5.12 -3.46
CA ASP A 139 7.93 6.37 -2.76
C ASP A 139 6.43 6.64 -2.56
N GLY A 140 5.58 5.69 -2.97
CA GLY A 140 4.12 5.80 -2.87
C GLY A 140 3.44 6.54 -4.01
N VAL A 141 4.19 7.05 -5.00
CA VAL A 141 3.61 7.66 -6.20
C VAL A 141 2.85 6.59 -7.00
N ARG A 142 1.69 6.97 -7.50
CA ARG A 142 0.82 6.11 -8.31
C ARG A 142 0.87 6.53 -9.76
N ILE A 143 1.21 5.58 -10.61
CA ILE A 143 1.31 5.77 -12.06
C ILE A 143 0.20 4.98 -12.71
N GLU A 144 -0.68 5.65 -13.46
CA GLU A 144 -1.75 4.99 -14.20
C GLU A 144 -1.15 4.09 -15.28
N MET A 145 -1.57 2.83 -15.30
CA MET A 145 -1.11 1.85 -16.28
C MET A 145 -1.92 1.95 -17.58
N THR A 146 -1.33 1.54 -18.68
CA THR A 146 -1.99 1.60 -19.99
C THR A 146 -2.50 0.22 -20.40
N ARG A 147 -3.78 0.15 -20.78
CA ARG A 147 -4.37 -1.06 -21.36
C ARG A 147 -3.87 -1.26 -22.80
N LYS A 148 -3.46 -2.49 -23.14
CA LYS A 148 -3.16 -2.94 -24.51
C LYS A 148 -4.35 -3.60 -25.18
#